data_ca917ba15aa58277c4527d139e3b969e
#
_entry.id   ca917ba15aa58277c4527d139e3b969e
#
_cell.length_a   1.000
_cell.length_b   1.000
_cell.length_c   1.000
_cell.angle_alpha   90.00
_cell.angle_beta   90.00
_cell.angle_gamma   90.00
#
_symmetry.space_group_name_H-M   'P 1'
#
loop_
_entity.id
_entity.type
_entity.pdbx_description
1 polymer ?
#
loop_
_entity_poly.entity_id
_entity_poly.type
_entity_poly.pdbx_seq_one_letter_code
_entity_poly.pdbx_strand_id
1 'polypeptide(L)'
;MTNYAVEIKNVYKRFPLPTGGELEACKNINITLEKGQSLGIVGESGSGKTTLVRMIMKMLPITEGEIYVDGVEIQHMNAEQTKEYRKKIQMVFQDPSAAFNPRMKVKDIILEPLYNFGLLEKGKEEQIAGDYLEMVDLPREFMYRFPHEMSGGQRQRVAIARAIVLEPEILVFDEATSALDVSVQDSIAYLLARLQKKRNLTYLFIAHDIAFIRTMCHKVVVMYKGAIVEELD
;
A
#
# COMPACT_ATOMS: atom_id res chain seq x y z
N MET A 1 3.60 18.62 17.06
CA MET A 1 3.91 17.59 16.04
C MET A 1 2.59 17.28 15.38
N THR A 2 2.51 17.31 14.06
CA THR A 2 1.29 16.96 13.33
C THR A 2 0.98 15.48 13.56
N ASN A 3 -0.27 15.14 13.92
CA ASN A 3 -0.71 13.76 14.11
C ASN A 3 -0.98 13.05 12.78
N TYR A 4 -0.68 13.71 11.64
CA TYR A 4 -0.94 13.19 10.32
C TYR A 4 0.19 12.29 9.81
N ALA A 5 -0.16 11.08 9.37
CA ALA A 5 0.73 10.19 8.63
C ALA A 5 0.91 10.68 7.19
N VAL A 6 -0.18 11.16 6.57
CA VAL A 6 -0.17 11.74 5.22
C VAL A 6 -0.97 13.04 5.23
N GLU A 7 -0.40 14.10 4.63
CA GLU A 7 -1.08 15.36 4.40
C GLU A 7 -0.81 15.81 2.95
N ILE A 8 -1.88 16.07 2.20
CA ILE A 8 -1.83 16.47 0.79
C ILE A 8 -2.49 17.84 0.68
N LYS A 9 -1.79 18.81 0.08
CA LYS A 9 -2.22 20.21 -0.03
C LYS A 9 -2.21 20.67 -1.48
N ASN A 10 -3.38 20.99 -2.01
CA ASN A 10 -3.58 21.58 -3.34
C ASN A 10 -2.82 20.84 -4.45
N VAL A 11 -2.82 19.49 -4.42
CA VAL A 11 -2.04 18.69 -5.35
C VAL A 11 -2.73 18.59 -6.70
N TYR A 12 -1.96 18.86 -7.75
CA TYR A 12 -2.33 18.66 -9.15
C TYR A 12 -1.37 17.67 -9.82
N LYS A 13 -1.93 16.89 -10.76
CA LYS A 13 -1.16 16.10 -11.70
C LYS A 13 -1.70 16.27 -13.10
N ARG A 14 -0.85 16.80 -13.98
CA ARG A 14 -1.12 16.98 -15.41
C ARG A 14 -0.18 16.12 -16.23
N PHE A 15 -0.70 15.55 -17.29
CA PHE A 15 0.06 14.80 -18.29
C PHE A 15 -0.11 15.49 -19.64
N PRO A 16 0.98 15.74 -20.40
CA PRO A 16 0.87 16.29 -21.74
C PRO A 16 0.16 15.28 -22.67
N LEU A 17 -0.73 15.77 -23.51
CA LEU A 17 -1.41 14.97 -24.53
C LEU A 17 -0.67 15.06 -25.87
N PRO A 18 -0.56 13.96 -26.65
CA PRO A 18 0.09 13.98 -27.96
C PRO A 18 -0.56 14.94 -28.97
N THR A 19 -1.85 15.23 -28.79
CA THR A 19 -2.65 16.13 -29.63
C THR A 19 -2.56 17.60 -29.21
N GLY A 20 -1.71 17.92 -28.25
CA GLY A 20 -1.66 19.22 -27.58
C GLY A 20 -2.65 19.35 -26.43
N GLY A 21 -2.33 20.19 -25.45
CA GLY A 21 -3.08 20.32 -24.20
C GLY A 21 -2.61 19.34 -23.12
N GLU A 22 -3.35 19.27 -22.01
CA GLU A 22 -3.00 18.47 -20.84
C GLU A 22 -4.21 17.68 -20.33
N LEU A 23 -3.95 16.47 -19.86
CA LEU A 23 -4.89 15.68 -19.09
C LEU A 23 -4.64 15.94 -17.60
N GLU A 24 -5.61 16.54 -16.92
CA GLU A 24 -5.57 16.69 -15.47
C GLU A 24 -6.05 15.40 -14.78
N ALA A 25 -5.10 14.57 -14.37
CA ALA A 25 -5.40 13.31 -13.68
C ALA A 25 -5.70 13.51 -12.19
N CYS A 26 -5.16 14.57 -11.56
CA CYS A 26 -5.54 15.00 -10.21
C CYS A 26 -5.68 16.52 -10.21
N LYS A 27 -6.74 17.03 -9.53
CA LYS A 27 -7.16 18.43 -9.52
C LYS A 27 -7.41 18.87 -8.10
N ASN A 28 -6.57 19.77 -7.59
CA ASN A 28 -6.73 20.38 -6.27
C ASN A 28 -7.04 19.36 -5.16
N ILE A 29 -6.23 18.29 -5.10
CA ILE A 29 -6.42 17.24 -4.10
C ILE A 29 -5.96 17.76 -2.73
N ASN A 30 -6.84 17.65 -1.74
CA ASN A 30 -6.57 17.94 -0.35
C ASN A 30 -7.03 16.75 0.49
N ILE A 31 -6.12 16.13 1.24
CA ILE A 31 -6.40 14.95 2.07
C ILE A 31 -5.53 15.02 3.33
N THR A 32 -6.12 14.63 4.46
CA THR A 32 -5.38 14.34 5.68
C THR A 32 -5.69 12.92 6.14
N LEU A 33 -4.67 12.20 6.57
CA LEU A 33 -4.77 10.85 7.15
C LEU A 33 -3.98 10.81 8.45
N GLU A 34 -4.65 10.56 9.55
CA GLU A 34 -4.00 10.45 10.86
C GLU A 34 -3.24 9.13 11.02
N LYS A 35 -2.24 9.13 11.90
CA LYS A 35 -1.49 7.92 12.23
C LYS A 35 -2.39 6.87 12.86
N GLY A 36 -2.23 5.62 12.43
CA GLY A 36 -3.03 4.49 12.90
C GLY A 36 -4.44 4.42 12.33
N GLN A 37 -4.84 5.36 11.47
CA GLN A 37 -6.14 5.34 10.79
C GLN A 37 -6.07 4.68 9.40
N SER A 38 -7.25 4.43 8.84
CA SER A 38 -7.42 3.88 7.48
C SER A 38 -8.22 4.85 6.63
N LEU A 39 -7.70 5.17 5.43
CA LEU A 39 -8.37 5.97 4.41
C LEU A 39 -8.71 5.11 3.20
N GLY A 40 -9.96 5.13 2.80
CA GLY A 40 -10.43 4.56 1.53
C GLY A 40 -10.50 5.60 0.43
N ILE A 41 -9.95 5.30 -0.74
CA ILE A 41 -10.10 6.11 -1.96
C ILE A 41 -10.93 5.30 -2.94
N VAL A 42 -12.15 5.75 -3.20
CA VAL A 42 -13.09 5.10 -4.12
C VAL A 42 -13.39 5.99 -5.32
N GLY A 43 -13.91 5.42 -6.39
CA GLY A 43 -14.29 6.14 -7.59
C GLY A 43 -14.17 5.27 -8.84
N GLU A 44 -14.71 5.75 -9.95
CA GLU A 44 -14.69 5.06 -11.25
C GLU A 44 -13.26 4.80 -11.76
N SER A 45 -13.12 3.86 -12.69
CA SER A 45 -11.85 3.66 -13.42
C SER A 45 -11.47 4.96 -14.14
N GLY A 46 -10.18 5.33 -14.05
CA GLY A 46 -9.69 6.59 -14.61
C GLY A 46 -9.98 7.86 -13.80
N SER A 47 -10.57 7.76 -12.60
CA SER A 47 -10.82 8.94 -11.75
C SER A 47 -9.56 9.56 -11.11
N GLY A 48 -8.38 8.93 -11.25
CA GLY A 48 -7.12 9.46 -10.72
C GLY A 48 -6.56 8.76 -9.48
N LYS A 49 -7.26 7.77 -8.89
CA LYS A 49 -6.87 7.07 -7.66
C LYS A 49 -5.44 6.50 -7.69
N THR A 50 -5.15 5.68 -8.69
CA THR A 50 -3.81 5.08 -8.85
C THR A 50 -2.73 6.14 -9.10
N THR A 51 -3.07 7.24 -9.81
CA THR A 51 -2.18 8.38 -10.02
C THR A 51 -1.84 9.04 -8.67
N LEU A 52 -2.85 9.28 -7.84
CA LEU A 52 -2.68 9.87 -6.52
C LEU A 52 -1.77 9.00 -5.63
N VAL A 53 -2.05 7.69 -5.58
CA VAL A 53 -1.21 6.77 -4.80
C VAL A 53 0.22 6.72 -5.32
N ARG A 54 0.44 6.69 -6.63
CA ARG A 54 1.80 6.73 -7.20
C ARG A 54 2.57 8.00 -6.84
N MET A 55 1.88 9.13 -6.68
CA MET A 55 2.48 10.36 -6.19
C MET A 55 2.86 10.25 -4.70
N ILE A 56 1.97 9.73 -3.86
CA ILE A 56 2.26 9.46 -2.44
C ILE A 56 3.44 8.49 -2.30
N MET A 57 3.47 7.42 -3.09
CA MET A 57 4.59 6.45 -3.12
C MET A 57 5.89 7.00 -3.71
N LYS A 58 5.90 8.25 -4.15
CA LYS A 58 7.04 8.88 -4.86
C LYS A 58 7.51 8.05 -6.08
N MET A 59 6.56 7.41 -6.76
CA MET A 59 6.76 6.75 -8.06
C MET A 59 6.45 7.68 -9.23
N LEU A 60 5.72 8.76 -8.98
CA LEU A 60 5.32 9.77 -9.95
C LEU A 60 5.47 11.16 -9.32
N PRO A 61 6.13 12.14 -9.97
CA PRO A 61 6.19 13.49 -9.46
C PRO A 61 4.82 14.19 -9.57
N ILE A 62 4.51 15.06 -8.64
CA ILE A 62 3.38 15.99 -8.73
C ILE A 62 3.67 17.09 -9.75
N THR A 63 2.65 17.81 -10.22
CA THR A 63 2.80 19.01 -11.06
C THR A 63 2.81 20.28 -10.21
N GLU A 64 1.91 20.37 -9.22
CA GLU A 64 1.77 21.47 -8.28
C GLU A 64 1.29 20.96 -6.92
N GLY A 65 1.45 21.76 -5.87
CA GLY A 65 1.02 21.46 -4.51
C GLY A 65 2.11 20.78 -3.67
N GLU A 66 1.70 20.17 -2.56
CA GLU A 66 2.62 19.61 -1.56
C GLU A 66 2.07 18.29 -1.00
N ILE A 67 2.94 17.32 -0.80
CA ILE A 67 2.63 16.07 -0.08
C ILE A 67 3.61 15.93 1.08
N TYR A 68 3.08 15.79 2.27
CA TYR A 68 3.84 15.52 3.49
C TYR A 68 3.53 14.11 4.00
N VAL A 69 4.58 13.41 4.42
CA VAL A 69 4.46 12.14 5.13
C VAL A 69 5.27 12.26 6.42
N ASP A 70 4.63 12.00 7.55
CA ASP A 70 5.18 12.27 8.88
C ASP A 70 5.71 13.70 9.06
N GLY A 71 5.05 14.67 8.43
CA GLY A 71 5.45 16.08 8.47
C GLY A 71 6.66 16.41 7.59
N VAL A 72 7.19 15.45 6.83
CA VAL A 72 8.30 15.66 5.89
C VAL A 72 7.77 15.77 4.46
N GLU A 73 8.07 16.86 3.78
CA GLU A 73 7.72 17.06 2.38
C GLU A 73 8.50 16.10 1.48
N ILE A 74 7.76 15.27 0.71
CA ILE A 74 8.38 14.18 -0.03
C ILE A 74 8.98 14.61 -1.39
N GLN A 75 8.56 15.75 -1.96
CA GLN A 75 8.98 16.20 -3.29
C GLN A 75 10.49 16.43 -3.35
N HIS A 76 11.02 17.06 -2.33
CA HIS A 76 12.41 17.53 -2.27
C HIS A 76 13.40 16.51 -1.66
N MET A 77 12.94 15.31 -1.33
CA MET A 77 13.80 14.24 -0.83
C MET A 77 14.87 13.86 -1.85
N ASN A 78 16.13 13.82 -1.43
CA ASN A 78 17.25 13.25 -2.20
C ASN A 78 17.16 11.71 -2.28
N ALA A 79 18.12 11.05 -2.94
CA ALA A 79 18.11 9.61 -3.15
C ALA A 79 18.16 8.81 -1.83
N GLU A 80 18.95 9.25 -0.86
CA GLU A 80 19.09 8.59 0.46
C GLU A 80 17.79 8.74 1.27
N GLN A 81 17.24 9.95 1.36
CA GLN A 81 15.96 10.22 2.00
C GLN A 81 14.82 9.42 1.34
N THR A 82 14.83 9.32 0.00
CA THR A 82 13.85 8.51 -0.74
C THR A 82 13.98 7.03 -0.41
N LYS A 83 15.21 6.52 -0.21
CA LYS A 83 15.44 5.13 0.21
C LYS A 83 14.87 4.89 1.61
N GLU A 84 15.11 5.78 2.58
CA GLU A 84 14.53 5.68 3.92
C GLU A 84 13.02 5.81 3.91
N TYR A 85 12.48 6.74 3.11
CA TYR A 85 11.05 6.89 2.91
C TYR A 85 10.38 5.59 2.42
N ARG A 86 10.99 4.89 1.46
CA ARG A 86 10.47 3.63 0.93
C ARG A 86 10.44 2.49 1.95
N LYS A 87 11.20 2.55 3.04
CA LYS A 87 11.06 1.60 4.15
C LYS A 87 9.78 1.85 4.94
N LYS A 88 9.43 3.12 5.13
CA LYS A 88 8.27 3.54 5.93
C LYS A 88 6.92 3.34 5.25
N ILE A 89 6.90 3.32 3.92
CA ILE A 89 5.69 3.14 3.12
C ILE A 89 5.85 1.94 2.19
N GLN A 90 4.96 0.97 2.29
CA GLN A 90 4.99 -0.24 1.48
C GLN A 90 3.64 -0.46 0.79
N MET A 91 3.65 -1.22 -0.31
CA MET A 91 2.46 -1.43 -1.13
C MET A 91 2.17 -2.92 -1.32
N VAL A 92 0.90 -3.26 -1.18
CA VAL A 92 0.34 -4.57 -1.55
C VAL A 92 -0.44 -4.39 -2.85
N PHE A 93 -0.01 -5.07 -3.90
CA PHE A 93 -0.58 -4.96 -5.25
C PHE A 93 -1.84 -5.83 -5.40
N GLN A 94 -2.66 -5.49 -6.40
CA GLN A 94 -3.89 -6.17 -6.77
C GLN A 94 -3.67 -7.67 -7.05
N ASP A 95 -2.67 -8.02 -7.83
CA ASP A 95 -2.28 -9.40 -8.12
C ASP A 95 -0.91 -9.72 -7.53
N PRO A 96 -0.88 -10.39 -6.37
CA PRO A 96 0.39 -10.83 -5.79
C PRO A 96 1.19 -11.74 -6.70
N SER A 97 0.51 -12.53 -7.55
CA SER A 97 1.20 -13.48 -8.45
C SER A 97 2.01 -12.77 -9.51
N ALA A 98 1.53 -11.62 -9.99
CA ALA A 98 2.28 -10.80 -10.95
C ALA A 98 3.50 -10.10 -10.29
N ALA A 99 3.45 -9.88 -8.97
CA ALA A 99 4.52 -9.24 -8.22
C ALA A 99 5.59 -10.23 -7.73
N PHE A 100 5.31 -11.55 -7.75
CA PHE A 100 6.23 -12.57 -7.28
C PHE A 100 7.03 -13.17 -8.43
N ASN A 101 8.32 -13.37 -8.21
CA ASN A 101 9.10 -14.24 -9.08
C ASN A 101 8.67 -15.71 -8.84
N PRO A 102 8.08 -16.40 -9.84
CA PRO A 102 7.54 -17.75 -9.64
C PRO A 102 8.61 -18.82 -9.34
N ARG A 103 9.88 -18.49 -9.54
CA ARG A 103 11.03 -19.37 -9.26
C ARG A 103 11.60 -19.18 -7.85
N MET A 104 11.11 -18.19 -7.10
CA MET A 104 11.53 -17.96 -5.73
C MET A 104 10.64 -18.72 -4.75
N LYS A 105 11.23 -19.22 -3.66
CA LYS A 105 10.45 -19.76 -2.54
C LYS A 105 9.80 -18.63 -1.76
N VAL A 106 8.75 -18.96 -1.04
CA VAL A 106 8.01 -18.01 -0.19
C VAL A 106 8.93 -17.26 0.77
N LYS A 107 9.89 -17.94 1.40
CA LYS A 107 10.88 -17.29 2.29
C LYS A 107 11.66 -16.20 1.57
N ASP A 108 12.12 -16.49 0.36
CA ASP A 108 12.95 -15.54 -0.39
C ASP A 108 12.10 -14.33 -0.86
N ILE A 109 10.83 -14.56 -1.20
CA ILE A 109 9.87 -13.49 -1.52
C ILE A 109 9.63 -12.57 -0.31
N ILE A 110 9.40 -13.14 0.88
CA ILE A 110 9.18 -12.35 2.11
C ILE A 110 10.44 -11.56 2.47
N LEU A 111 11.63 -12.16 2.34
CA LEU A 111 12.89 -11.57 2.75
C LEU A 111 13.52 -10.64 1.71
N GLU A 112 13.02 -10.64 0.46
CA GLU A 112 13.55 -9.81 -0.64
C GLU A 112 13.69 -8.32 -0.26
N PRO A 113 12.71 -7.67 0.41
CA PRO A 113 12.89 -6.28 0.84
C PRO A 113 14.06 -6.11 1.82
N LEU A 114 14.25 -7.01 2.77
CA LEU A 114 15.37 -6.96 3.71
C LEU A 114 16.72 -7.10 2.99
N TYR A 115 16.82 -7.97 1.98
CA TYR A 115 18.00 -8.09 1.13
C TYR A 115 18.30 -6.79 0.40
N ASN A 116 17.29 -6.19 -0.25
CA ASN A 116 17.43 -4.99 -1.06
C ASN A 116 17.86 -3.77 -0.23
N PHE A 117 17.46 -3.72 1.05
CA PHE A 117 17.85 -2.65 1.96
C PHE A 117 19.13 -2.97 2.77
N GLY A 118 19.67 -4.20 2.65
CA GLY A 118 20.85 -4.63 3.41
C GLY A 118 20.58 -4.81 4.91
N LEU A 119 19.33 -5.15 5.27
CA LEU A 119 18.88 -5.29 6.66
C LEU A 119 18.78 -6.76 7.12
N LEU A 120 18.99 -7.73 6.22
CA LEU A 120 18.88 -9.14 6.56
C LEU A 120 20.07 -9.60 7.38
N GLU A 121 19.81 -10.12 8.57
CA GLU A 121 20.80 -10.75 9.43
C GLU A 121 21.10 -12.16 8.95
N LYS A 122 22.38 -12.44 8.63
CA LYS A 122 22.82 -13.77 8.19
C LYS A 122 22.51 -14.84 9.24
N GLY A 123 21.94 -15.95 8.78
CA GLY A 123 21.60 -17.10 9.64
C GLY A 123 20.25 -16.97 10.34
N LYS A 124 19.51 -15.85 10.16
CA LYS A 124 18.16 -15.66 10.71
C LYS A 124 17.05 -15.77 9.68
N GLU A 125 17.38 -16.12 8.44
CA GLU A 125 16.46 -16.11 7.29
C GLU A 125 15.20 -16.93 7.56
N GLU A 126 15.35 -18.16 8.03
CA GLU A 126 14.21 -19.04 8.29
C GLU A 126 13.40 -18.63 9.52
N GLN A 127 14.08 -18.09 10.54
CA GLN A 127 13.39 -17.56 11.71
C GLN A 127 12.52 -16.37 11.30
N ILE A 128 13.09 -15.37 10.63
CA ILE A 128 12.35 -14.16 10.21
C ILE A 128 11.19 -14.53 9.28
N ALA A 129 11.44 -15.33 8.24
CA ALA A 129 10.40 -15.75 7.31
C ALA A 129 9.25 -16.50 8.03
N GLY A 130 9.60 -17.41 8.95
CA GLY A 130 8.63 -18.14 9.77
C GLY A 130 7.79 -17.23 10.66
N ASP A 131 8.41 -16.27 11.34
CA ASP A 131 7.71 -15.34 12.22
C ASP A 131 6.72 -14.46 11.45
N TYR A 132 7.09 -14.00 10.24
CA TYR A 132 6.19 -13.22 9.39
C TYR A 132 5.09 -14.07 8.74
N LEU A 133 5.33 -15.35 8.44
CA LEU A 133 4.28 -16.28 8.01
C LEU A 133 3.23 -16.50 9.11
N GLU A 134 3.65 -16.78 10.33
CA GLU A 134 2.73 -16.91 11.47
C GLU A 134 1.95 -15.63 11.74
N MET A 135 2.60 -14.46 11.56
CA MET A 135 1.93 -13.17 11.73
C MET A 135 0.77 -12.96 10.76
N VAL A 136 0.83 -13.58 9.57
CA VAL A 136 -0.23 -13.56 8.56
C VAL A 136 -1.06 -14.84 8.55
N ASP A 137 -1.07 -15.62 9.63
CA ASP A 137 -1.82 -16.86 9.81
C ASP A 137 -1.50 -17.92 8.76
N LEU A 138 -0.22 -18.07 8.41
CA LEU A 138 0.30 -19.16 7.59
C LEU A 138 1.28 -20.01 8.37
N PRO A 139 1.25 -21.35 8.19
CA PRO A 139 2.22 -22.25 8.81
C PRO A 139 3.68 -21.93 8.38
N ARG A 140 4.64 -22.10 9.30
CA ARG A 140 6.05 -21.83 9.03
C ARG A 140 6.61 -22.64 7.86
N GLU A 141 6.16 -23.88 7.70
CA GLU A 141 6.60 -24.76 6.61
C GLU A 141 6.26 -24.24 5.22
N PHE A 142 5.35 -23.25 5.09
CA PHE A 142 5.05 -22.61 3.81
C PHE A 142 6.24 -21.84 3.25
N MET A 143 7.24 -21.53 4.07
CA MET A 143 8.47 -20.87 3.63
C MET A 143 9.21 -21.61 2.52
N TYR A 144 9.03 -22.93 2.44
CA TYR A 144 9.70 -23.78 1.43
C TYR A 144 8.89 -23.96 0.15
N ARG A 145 7.62 -23.54 0.13
CA ARG A 145 6.74 -23.62 -1.05
C ARG A 145 7.08 -22.55 -2.09
N PHE A 146 6.60 -22.79 -3.31
CA PHE A 146 6.58 -21.81 -4.38
C PHE A 146 5.20 -21.17 -4.53
N PRO A 147 5.07 -19.98 -5.14
CA PRO A 147 3.79 -19.29 -5.31
C PRO A 147 2.71 -20.12 -6.01
N HIS A 148 3.07 -20.97 -6.98
CA HIS A 148 2.15 -21.82 -7.71
C HIS A 148 1.54 -22.96 -6.87
N GLU A 149 2.12 -23.28 -5.72
CA GLU A 149 1.63 -24.29 -4.76
C GLU A 149 0.64 -23.70 -3.74
N MET A 150 0.25 -22.43 -3.89
CA MET A 150 -0.55 -21.69 -2.93
C MET A 150 -1.89 -21.22 -3.53
N SER A 151 -2.94 -21.16 -2.69
CA SER A 151 -4.21 -20.52 -3.08
C SER A 151 -4.06 -19.00 -3.22
N GLY A 152 -5.05 -18.34 -3.86
CA GLY A 152 -5.07 -16.88 -4.00
C GLY A 152 -4.97 -16.15 -2.65
N GLY A 153 -5.77 -16.54 -1.67
CA GLY A 153 -5.72 -15.96 -0.32
C GLY A 153 -4.40 -16.21 0.42
N GLN A 154 -3.76 -17.38 0.20
CA GLN A 154 -2.44 -17.66 0.76
C GLN A 154 -1.37 -16.77 0.12
N ARG A 155 -1.40 -16.58 -1.22
CA ARG A 155 -0.51 -15.64 -1.90
C ARG A 155 -0.70 -14.20 -1.42
N GLN A 156 -1.96 -13.78 -1.17
CA GLN A 156 -2.25 -12.47 -0.61
C GLN A 156 -1.64 -12.28 0.78
N ARG A 157 -1.73 -13.29 1.65
CA ARG A 157 -1.08 -13.27 2.97
C ARG A 157 0.45 -13.17 2.86
N VAL A 158 1.06 -13.87 1.91
CA VAL A 158 2.52 -13.73 1.63
C VAL A 158 2.85 -12.32 1.15
N ALA A 159 2.02 -11.70 0.29
CA ALA A 159 2.23 -10.32 -0.13
C ALA A 159 2.16 -9.33 1.05
N ILE A 160 1.22 -9.54 1.97
CA ILE A 160 1.14 -8.76 3.21
C ILE A 160 2.40 -8.99 4.06
N ALA A 161 2.83 -10.25 4.27
CA ALA A 161 4.06 -10.56 5.01
C ALA A 161 5.28 -9.86 4.41
N ARG A 162 5.45 -9.91 3.08
CA ARG A 162 6.51 -9.20 2.35
C ARG A 162 6.45 -7.69 2.55
N ALA A 163 5.25 -7.11 2.57
CA ALA A 163 5.08 -5.67 2.76
C ALA A 163 5.42 -5.23 4.20
N ILE A 164 5.09 -6.05 5.22
CA ILE A 164 5.32 -5.69 6.62
C ILE A 164 6.70 -6.06 7.16
N VAL A 165 7.54 -6.80 6.39
CA VAL A 165 8.85 -7.27 6.86
C VAL A 165 9.86 -6.13 7.11
N LEU A 166 9.67 -4.98 6.44
CA LEU A 166 10.46 -3.75 6.68
C LEU A 166 9.93 -2.92 7.85
N GLU A 167 8.88 -3.41 8.54
CA GLU A 167 8.20 -2.69 9.64
C GLU A 167 7.74 -1.28 9.24
N PRO A 168 6.98 -1.15 8.14
CA PRO A 168 6.53 0.15 7.65
C PRO A 168 5.55 0.81 8.62
N GLU A 169 5.40 2.13 8.50
CA GLU A 169 4.39 2.92 9.20
C GLU A 169 3.08 3.01 8.41
N ILE A 170 3.19 2.93 7.07
CA ILE A 170 2.05 3.07 6.14
C ILE A 170 2.03 1.88 5.18
N LEU A 171 0.85 1.27 5.03
CA LEU A 171 0.58 0.27 4.01
C LEU A 171 -0.47 0.77 3.02
N VAL A 172 -0.13 0.67 1.75
CA VAL A 172 -1.00 1.01 0.62
C VAL A 172 -1.52 -0.28 0.01
N PHE A 173 -2.83 -0.35 -0.21
CA PHE A 173 -3.51 -1.47 -0.85
C PHE A 173 -4.16 -0.98 -2.14
N ASP A 174 -3.63 -1.40 -3.30
CA ASP A 174 -4.18 -1.05 -4.61
C ASP A 174 -5.01 -2.23 -5.11
N GLU A 175 -6.34 -2.15 -4.91
CA GLU A 175 -7.33 -3.18 -5.27
C GLU A 175 -6.98 -4.60 -4.77
N ALA A 176 -6.21 -4.69 -3.69
CA ALA A 176 -5.54 -5.90 -3.24
C ALA A 176 -6.47 -7.05 -2.78
N THR A 177 -7.78 -6.83 -2.71
CA THR A 177 -8.77 -7.84 -2.33
C THR A 177 -9.80 -8.12 -3.40
N SER A 178 -9.83 -7.39 -4.52
CA SER A 178 -10.87 -7.44 -5.54
C SER A 178 -10.98 -8.79 -6.28
N ALA A 179 -9.91 -9.56 -6.34
CA ALA A 179 -9.86 -10.86 -7.00
C ALA A 179 -10.14 -12.05 -6.05
N LEU A 180 -10.48 -11.78 -4.78
CA LEU A 180 -10.72 -12.81 -3.76
C LEU A 180 -12.22 -13.02 -3.56
N ASP A 181 -12.62 -14.23 -3.19
CA ASP A 181 -13.99 -14.50 -2.74
C ASP A 181 -14.27 -13.82 -1.38
N VAL A 182 -15.57 -13.63 -1.09
CA VAL A 182 -16.03 -12.87 0.09
C VAL A 182 -15.47 -13.44 1.39
N SER A 183 -15.40 -14.77 1.54
CA SER A 183 -14.94 -15.42 2.76
C SER A 183 -13.44 -15.18 2.99
N VAL A 184 -12.66 -15.14 1.92
CA VAL A 184 -11.22 -14.81 1.97
C VAL A 184 -11.02 -13.31 2.22
N GLN A 185 -11.85 -12.44 1.63
CA GLN A 185 -11.83 -11.00 1.92
C GLN A 185 -12.05 -10.72 3.41
N ASP A 186 -13.07 -11.33 4.03
CA ASP A 186 -13.35 -11.19 5.46
C ASP A 186 -12.16 -11.65 6.32
N SER A 187 -11.56 -12.77 5.95
CA SER A 187 -10.38 -13.32 6.63
C SER A 187 -9.16 -12.37 6.52
N ILE A 188 -8.96 -11.73 5.38
CA ILE A 188 -7.90 -10.72 5.17
C ILE A 188 -8.24 -9.43 5.94
N ALA A 189 -9.50 -8.98 5.92
CA ALA A 189 -9.94 -7.82 6.69
C ALA A 189 -9.64 -7.98 8.19
N TYR A 190 -9.99 -9.14 8.76
CA TYR A 190 -9.68 -9.46 10.15
C TYR A 190 -8.17 -9.45 10.45
N LEU A 191 -7.37 -10.05 9.57
CA LEU A 191 -5.91 -10.02 9.67
C LEU A 191 -5.38 -8.59 9.69
N LEU A 192 -5.82 -7.74 8.74
CA LEU A 192 -5.37 -6.36 8.64
C LEU A 192 -5.78 -5.53 9.86
N ALA A 193 -7.01 -5.67 10.36
CA ALA A 193 -7.46 -4.99 11.58
C ALA A 193 -6.60 -5.37 12.79
N ARG A 194 -6.25 -6.67 12.93
CA ARG A 194 -5.34 -7.15 13.98
C ARG A 194 -3.93 -6.58 13.84
N LEU A 195 -3.37 -6.56 12.64
CA LEU A 195 -2.05 -5.99 12.37
C LEU A 195 -2.02 -4.49 12.64
N GLN A 196 -3.05 -3.75 12.22
CA GLN A 196 -3.18 -2.32 12.46
C GLN A 196 -3.14 -2.02 13.96
N LYS A 197 -3.97 -2.69 14.74
CA LYS A 197 -4.03 -2.50 16.20
C LYS A 197 -2.71 -2.87 16.89
N LYS A 198 -2.06 -3.97 16.45
CA LYS A 198 -0.82 -4.46 17.10
C LYS A 198 0.39 -3.59 16.80
N ARG A 199 0.47 -3.00 15.58
CA ARG A 199 1.64 -2.26 15.10
C ARG A 199 1.37 -0.78 14.83
N ASN A 200 0.18 -0.28 15.16
CA ASN A 200 -0.27 1.09 14.88
C ASN A 200 -0.08 1.50 13.41
N LEU A 201 -0.40 0.58 12.48
CA LEU A 201 -0.24 0.80 11.05
C LEU A 201 -1.29 1.78 10.52
N THR A 202 -0.86 2.63 9.62
CA THR A 202 -1.75 3.51 8.84
C THR A 202 -2.04 2.85 7.51
N TYR A 203 -3.30 2.82 7.09
CA TYR A 203 -3.71 2.17 5.84
C TYR A 203 -4.25 3.16 4.81
N LEU A 204 -3.89 2.95 3.56
CA LEU A 204 -4.44 3.64 2.41
C LEU A 204 -4.98 2.59 1.43
N PHE A 205 -6.30 2.52 1.27
CA PHE A 205 -6.95 1.58 0.38
C PHE A 205 -7.43 2.26 -0.90
N ILE A 206 -7.10 1.67 -2.05
CA ILE A 206 -7.82 1.90 -3.29
C ILE A 206 -8.68 0.68 -3.52
N ALA A 207 -9.99 0.85 -3.62
CA ALA A 207 -10.90 -0.24 -3.92
C ALA A 207 -12.12 0.25 -4.71
N HIS A 208 -12.73 -0.67 -5.43
CA HIS A 208 -14.04 -0.49 -6.07
C HIS A 208 -15.16 -1.04 -5.17
N ASP A 209 -14.84 -1.94 -4.25
CA ASP A 209 -15.77 -2.54 -3.31
C ASP A 209 -16.02 -1.62 -2.11
N ILE A 210 -17.16 -0.94 -2.13
CA ILE A 210 -17.58 -0.02 -1.06
C ILE A 210 -17.87 -0.77 0.24
N ALA A 211 -18.34 -2.03 0.18
CA ALA A 211 -18.64 -2.79 1.38
C ALA A 211 -17.36 -3.10 2.18
N PHE A 212 -16.30 -3.54 1.49
CA PHE A 212 -14.98 -3.73 2.09
C PHE A 212 -14.43 -2.43 2.69
N ILE A 213 -14.50 -1.33 1.93
CA ILE A 213 -14.00 -0.02 2.38
C ILE A 213 -14.73 0.46 3.64
N ARG A 214 -16.05 0.33 3.71
CA ARG A 214 -16.85 0.71 4.90
C ARG A 214 -16.50 -0.11 6.14
N THR A 215 -16.03 -1.33 5.97
CA THR A 215 -15.60 -2.17 7.10
C THR A 215 -14.19 -1.83 7.59
N MET A 216 -13.31 -1.40 6.67
CA MET A 216 -11.88 -1.25 6.95
C MET A 216 -11.44 0.20 7.20
N CYS A 217 -12.19 1.19 6.70
CA CYS A 217 -11.74 2.57 6.70
C CYS A 217 -12.46 3.42 7.75
N HIS A 218 -11.68 4.32 8.37
CA HIS A 218 -12.19 5.36 9.28
C HIS A 218 -12.68 6.57 8.50
N LYS A 219 -12.15 6.75 7.29
CA LYS A 219 -12.46 7.87 6.40
C LYS A 219 -12.48 7.39 4.96
N VAL A 220 -13.40 7.91 4.16
CA VAL A 220 -13.51 7.58 2.74
C VAL A 220 -13.57 8.85 1.91
N VAL A 221 -12.79 8.91 0.83
CA VAL A 221 -12.87 9.97 -0.18
C VAL A 221 -13.33 9.41 -1.50
N VAL A 222 -14.26 10.09 -2.15
CA VAL A 222 -14.78 9.73 -3.47
C VAL A 222 -14.10 10.59 -4.52
N MET A 223 -13.41 9.95 -5.47
CA MET A 223 -12.77 10.64 -6.59
C MET A 223 -13.58 10.51 -7.86
N TYR A 224 -13.79 11.63 -8.54
CA TYR A 224 -14.43 11.69 -9.85
C TYR A 224 -13.69 12.68 -10.76
N LYS A 225 -13.29 12.23 -11.96
CA LYS A 225 -12.58 13.04 -12.99
C LYS A 225 -11.41 13.86 -12.43
N GLY A 226 -10.62 13.25 -11.57
CA GLY A 226 -9.42 13.83 -11.00
C GLY A 226 -9.63 14.68 -9.74
N ALA A 227 -10.86 14.92 -9.30
CA ALA A 227 -11.18 15.71 -8.09
C ALA A 227 -11.79 14.84 -7.00
N ILE A 228 -11.65 15.26 -5.74
CA ILE A 228 -12.43 14.73 -4.63
C ILE A 228 -13.79 15.43 -4.67
N VAL A 229 -14.87 14.64 -4.73
CA VAL A 229 -16.26 15.14 -4.80
C VAL A 229 -17.02 14.91 -3.50
N GLU A 230 -16.56 14.00 -2.68
CA GLU A 230 -17.20 13.68 -1.40
C GLU A 230 -16.14 13.13 -0.41
N GLU A 231 -16.35 13.43 0.85
CA GLU A 231 -15.55 12.94 1.97
C GLU A 231 -16.50 12.46 3.07
N LEU A 232 -16.30 11.23 3.56
CA LEU A 232 -17.15 10.53 4.52
C LEU A 232 -16.28 10.04 5.68
N ASP A 233 -16.73 10.26 6.91
CA ASP A 233 -16.14 9.74 8.16
C ASP A 233 -16.88 8.49 8.65
#